data_f8387d4ef0c8a7abc0fb8e331145d2e0
#
_entry.id   f8387d4ef0c8a7abc0fb8e331145d2e0
#
_cell.length_a   1.000
_cell.length_b   1.000
_cell.length_c   1.000
_cell.angle_alpha   90.00
_cell.angle_beta   90.00
_cell.angle_gamma   90.00
#
_symmetry.space_group_name_H-M   'P 1'
#
loop_
_entity.id
_entity.type
_entity.pdbx_description
1 polymer ?
#
loop_
_entity_poly.entity_id
_entity_poly.type
_entity_poly.pdbx_seq_one_letter_code
_entity_poly.pdbx_strand_id
1 'polypeptide(L)'
;MKEKFEKYLNKVFKKVKNTPEVINLKEEIMSDLLEKSEEMKKYNLDDDKNYEICINSLGDLYSVIKEYKKDYSKLDKKIELPKYKLGEELMNSISHGIGVLLSIAGLVLGIIKANNGLSLFAILIYMISSIILYLVSCLYHSLKRNNAKRIFRIIDHCSIFILIAGTYTPIVLLKLPNPLGWWIFGIVWSLAVIGIVLNSIDIKRFKNISMALYLIAGWCIIFSFKSLWNNMNHIGILLVLIGGINYTVGAIIYGTQKKYKYMHSVFHIFCLIASVFFYIAIYIYVL
;
A
#
# COMPACT_ATOMS: atom_id res chain seq x y z
N MET A 1 4.13 -41.67 -16.46
CA MET A 1 3.97 -41.05 -15.16
C MET A 1 3.43 -39.59 -15.26
N LYS A 2 4.09 -38.68 -15.97
CA LYS A 2 3.65 -37.27 -16.13
C LYS A 2 2.19 -37.12 -16.56
N GLU A 3 1.76 -37.88 -17.57
CA GLU A 3 0.37 -37.86 -18.07
C GLU A 3 -0.67 -38.30 -17.02
N LYS A 4 -0.32 -39.29 -16.16
CA LYS A 4 -1.16 -39.74 -15.06
C LYS A 4 -1.34 -38.64 -14.01
N PHE A 5 -0.25 -37.91 -13.67
CA PHE A 5 -0.29 -36.76 -12.74
C PHE A 5 -1.06 -35.59 -13.31
N GLU A 6 -0.90 -35.23 -14.58
CA GLU A 6 -1.69 -34.20 -15.25
C GLU A 6 -3.19 -34.50 -15.22
N LYS A 7 -3.57 -35.76 -15.47
CA LYS A 7 -4.95 -36.20 -15.44
C LYS A 7 -5.57 -36.11 -14.03
N TYR A 8 -4.77 -36.45 -13.02
CA TYR A 8 -5.16 -36.31 -11.61
C TYR A 8 -5.34 -34.83 -11.24
N LEU A 9 -4.36 -33.99 -11.48
CA LEU A 9 -4.43 -32.57 -11.18
C LEU A 9 -5.59 -31.88 -11.92
N ASN A 10 -5.79 -32.18 -13.19
CA ASN A 10 -6.93 -31.66 -13.96
C ASN A 10 -8.29 -32.10 -13.38
N LYS A 11 -8.41 -33.31 -12.85
CA LYS A 11 -9.61 -33.79 -12.15
C LYS A 11 -9.83 -33.03 -10.84
N VAL A 12 -8.79 -32.86 -10.03
CA VAL A 12 -8.86 -32.22 -8.70
C VAL A 12 -9.15 -30.73 -8.85
N PHE A 13 -8.54 -30.06 -9.83
CA PHE A 13 -8.72 -28.64 -10.10
C PHE A 13 -9.89 -28.31 -11.05
N LYS A 14 -10.66 -29.30 -11.51
CA LYS A 14 -11.75 -29.14 -12.53
C LYS A 14 -12.77 -28.03 -12.21
N LYS A 15 -13.01 -27.76 -10.92
CA LYS A 15 -13.97 -26.73 -10.44
C LYS A 15 -13.26 -25.48 -9.89
N VAL A 16 -11.97 -25.34 -10.09
CA VAL A 16 -11.18 -24.19 -9.64
C VAL A 16 -10.92 -23.28 -10.85
N LYS A 17 -11.13 -21.98 -10.69
CA LYS A 17 -10.87 -21.02 -11.75
C LYS A 17 -9.35 -20.95 -11.99
N ASN A 18 -8.92 -21.07 -13.25
CA ASN A 18 -7.51 -20.94 -13.62
C ASN A 18 -7.02 -19.50 -13.41
N THR A 19 -6.59 -19.19 -12.19
CA THR A 19 -5.86 -17.96 -11.86
C THR A 19 -4.36 -18.23 -11.98
N PRO A 20 -3.51 -17.18 -12.15
CA PRO A 20 -2.07 -17.37 -12.17
C PRO A 20 -1.53 -18.13 -10.94
N GLU A 21 -2.11 -17.88 -9.77
CA GLU A 21 -1.75 -18.58 -8.54
C GLU A 21 -2.09 -20.07 -8.60
N VAL A 22 -3.25 -20.42 -9.15
CA VAL A 22 -3.67 -21.82 -9.33
C VAL A 22 -2.82 -22.52 -10.39
N ILE A 23 -2.41 -21.80 -11.43
CA ILE A 23 -1.48 -22.33 -12.44
C ILE A 23 -0.11 -22.61 -11.79
N ASN A 24 0.44 -21.64 -11.07
CA ASN A 24 1.72 -21.81 -10.35
C ASN A 24 1.65 -22.95 -9.34
N LEU A 25 0.56 -23.07 -8.56
CA LEU A 25 0.38 -24.17 -7.62
C LEU A 25 0.31 -25.53 -8.32
N LYS A 26 -0.36 -25.60 -9.49
CA LYS A 26 -0.39 -26.85 -10.28
C LYS A 26 1.00 -27.21 -10.79
N GLU A 27 1.78 -26.23 -11.24
CA GLU A 27 3.14 -26.43 -11.73
C GLU A 27 4.07 -26.87 -10.60
N GLU A 28 3.95 -26.26 -9.42
CA GLU A 28 4.69 -26.64 -8.22
C GLU A 28 4.37 -28.07 -7.80
N ILE A 29 3.10 -28.42 -7.64
CA ILE A 29 2.67 -29.79 -7.30
C ILE A 29 3.12 -30.80 -8.37
N MET A 30 3.07 -30.43 -9.66
CA MET A 30 3.54 -31.28 -10.74
C MET A 30 5.04 -31.54 -10.64
N SER A 31 5.82 -30.50 -10.34
CA SER A 31 7.27 -30.61 -10.14
C SER A 31 7.60 -31.56 -9.00
N ASP A 32 6.95 -31.36 -7.85
CA ASP A 32 7.15 -32.20 -6.66
C ASP A 32 6.78 -33.67 -6.90
N LEU A 33 5.66 -33.92 -7.62
CA LEU A 33 5.23 -35.27 -7.99
C LEU A 33 6.23 -35.97 -8.94
N LEU A 34 6.78 -35.22 -9.88
CA LEU A 34 7.78 -35.75 -10.83
C LEU A 34 9.08 -36.06 -10.11
N GLU A 35 9.56 -35.15 -9.26
CA GLU A 35 10.79 -35.35 -8.47
C GLU A 35 10.65 -36.58 -7.57
N LYS A 36 9.55 -36.69 -6.85
CA LYS A 36 9.28 -37.85 -5.99
C LYS A 36 9.14 -39.14 -6.77
N SER A 37 8.50 -39.10 -7.93
CA SER A 37 8.39 -40.28 -8.80
C SER A 37 9.74 -40.78 -9.28
N GLU A 38 10.68 -39.89 -9.61
CA GLU A 38 12.06 -40.24 -9.96
C GLU A 38 12.82 -40.84 -8.78
N GLU A 39 12.61 -40.29 -7.57
CA GLU A 39 13.18 -40.87 -6.35
C GLU A 39 12.68 -42.29 -6.09
N MET A 40 11.37 -42.53 -6.26
CA MET A 40 10.75 -43.83 -6.04
C MET A 40 11.21 -44.91 -7.05
N LYS A 41 11.69 -44.56 -8.25
CA LYS A 41 12.28 -45.50 -9.19
C LYS A 41 13.50 -46.25 -8.64
N LYS A 42 14.22 -45.65 -7.69
CA LYS A 42 15.36 -46.30 -7.01
C LYS A 42 14.97 -47.56 -6.23
N TYR A 43 13.69 -47.70 -5.91
CA TYR A 43 13.15 -48.81 -5.13
C TYR A 43 12.57 -49.94 -6.01
N ASN A 44 12.75 -49.88 -7.35
CA ASN A 44 12.22 -50.86 -8.29
C ASN A 44 10.73 -51.16 -8.18
N LEU A 45 9.91 -50.14 -7.81
CA LEU A 45 8.47 -50.24 -7.74
C LEU A 45 7.85 -50.20 -9.13
N ASP A 46 6.74 -50.92 -9.31
CA ASP A 46 5.96 -50.77 -10.53
C ASP A 46 5.32 -49.35 -10.63
N ASP A 47 4.97 -49.00 -11.88
CA ASP A 47 4.46 -47.64 -12.15
C ASP A 47 3.18 -47.30 -11.40
N ASP A 48 2.33 -48.27 -11.07
CA ASP A 48 1.07 -48.00 -10.39
C ASP A 48 1.29 -47.79 -8.88
N LYS A 49 2.18 -48.58 -8.25
CA LYS A 49 2.57 -48.36 -6.83
C LYS A 49 3.34 -47.05 -6.67
N ASN A 50 4.27 -46.71 -7.61
CA ASN A 50 4.95 -45.43 -7.58
C ASN A 50 3.95 -44.27 -7.66
N TYR A 51 2.98 -44.35 -8.58
CA TYR A 51 1.93 -43.33 -8.71
C TYR A 51 1.11 -43.18 -7.41
N GLU A 52 0.70 -44.30 -6.80
CA GLU A 52 -0.11 -44.27 -5.57
C GLU A 52 0.66 -43.65 -4.40
N ILE A 53 1.92 -43.99 -4.21
CA ILE A 53 2.78 -43.39 -3.18
C ILE A 53 2.93 -41.88 -3.40
N CYS A 54 3.17 -41.45 -4.65
CA CYS A 54 3.30 -40.03 -4.98
C CYS A 54 1.99 -39.26 -4.67
N ILE A 55 0.84 -39.78 -5.08
CA ILE A 55 -0.45 -39.13 -4.81
C ILE A 55 -0.78 -39.08 -3.30
N ASN A 56 -0.54 -40.17 -2.58
CA ASN A 56 -0.78 -40.23 -1.13
C ASN A 56 0.13 -39.26 -0.36
N SER A 57 1.30 -38.96 -0.87
CA SER A 57 2.22 -37.99 -0.25
C SER A 57 1.75 -36.54 -0.30
N LEU A 58 0.81 -36.20 -1.16
CA LEU A 58 0.23 -34.85 -1.25
C LEU A 58 -0.71 -34.52 -0.07
N GLY A 59 -1.03 -35.51 0.77
CA GLY A 59 -1.98 -35.34 1.87
C GLY A 59 -3.38 -34.91 1.40
N ASP A 60 -4.12 -34.14 2.19
CA ASP A 60 -5.45 -33.70 1.83
C ASP A 60 -5.43 -32.46 0.90
N LEU A 61 -5.04 -32.69 -0.35
CA LEU A 61 -5.06 -31.63 -1.40
C LEU A 61 -6.47 -31.06 -1.61
N TYR A 62 -7.53 -31.81 -1.31
CA TYR A 62 -8.90 -31.30 -1.43
C TYR A 62 -9.23 -30.23 -0.38
N SER A 63 -8.69 -30.31 0.83
CA SER A 63 -8.87 -29.25 1.85
C SER A 63 -8.18 -27.96 1.43
N VAL A 64 -6.94 -28.05 0.93
CA VAL A 64 -6.19 -26.91 0.39
C VAL A 64 -6.96 -26.25 -0.76
N ILE A 65 -7.46 -27.07 -1.71
CA ILE A 65 -8.23 -26.55 -2.85
C ILE A 65 -9.58 -25.99 -2.42
N LYS A 66 -10.22 -26.52 -1.39
CA LYS A 66 -11.48 -25.98 -0.85
C LYS A 66 -11.30 -24.61 -0.22
N GLU A 67 -10.17 -24.38 0.40
CA GLU A 67 -9.78 -23.08 0.94
C GLU A 67 -9.57 -22.08 -0.20
N TYR A 68 -8.85 -22.46 -1.25
CA TYR A 68 -8.73 -21.69 -2.49
C TYR A 68 -10.09 -21.41 -3.16
N LYS A 69 -11.03 -22.35 -3.18
CA LYS A 69 -12.39 -22.14 -3.72
C LYS A 69 -13.21 -21.14 -2.90
N LYS A 70 -13.06 -21.11 -1.58
CA LYS A 70 -13.92 -20.35 -0.67
C LYS A 70 -13.57 -18.87 -0.64
N ASP A 71 -12.29 -18.54 -0.76
CA ASP A 71 -11.75 -17.18 -0.51
C ASP A 71 -11.59 -16.34 -1.79
N TYR A 72 -11.09 -16.96 -2.85
CA TYR A 72 -10.71 -16.23 -4.08
C TYR A 72 -11.89 -15.65 -4.85
N SER A 73 -13.04 -16.32 -4.88
CA SER A 73 -14.20 -15.83 -5.65
C SER A 73 -14.85 -14.58 -5.05
N LYS A 74 -14.72 -14.38 -3.74
CA LYS A 74 -15.25 -13.20 -3.03
C LYS A 74 -14.28 -12.01 -3.10
N LEU A 75 -12.97 -12.24 -2.89
CA LEU A 75 -11.97 -11.19 -2.97
C LEU A 75 -11.75 -10.71 -4.43
N ASP A 76 -11.71 -11.61 -5.40
CA ASP A 76 -11.57 -11.28 -6.83
C ASP A 76 -12.69 -10.36 -7.34
N LYS A 77 -13.92 -10.57 -6.87
CA LYS A 77 -15.05 -9.70 -7.22
C LYS A 77 -15.01 -8.34 -6.53
N LYS A 78 -14.39 -8.27 -5.34
CA LYS A 78 -14.40 -7.08 -4.48
C LYS A 78 -13.21 -6.17 -4.71
N ILE A 79 -12.03 -6.71 -5.04
CA ILE A 79 -10.78 -5.94 -5.18
C ILE A 79 -10.10 -6.28 -6.52
N GLU A 80 -10.45 -5.53 -7.55
CA GLU A 80 -9.83 -5.63 -8.87
C GLU A 80 -8.46 -4.96 -8.86
N LEU A 81 -7.39 -5.72 -9.15
CA LEU A 81 -6.03 -5.17 -9.24
C LEU A 81 -5.82 -4.45 -10.59
N PRO A 82 -5.29 -3.23 -10.61
CA PRO A 82 -4.85 -2.58 -11.84
C PRO A 82 -3.81 -3.43 -12.58
N LYS A 83 -3.77 -3.30 -13.91
CA LYS A 83 -2.78 -3.97 -14.74
C LYS A 83 -1.64 -3.00 -15.03
N TYR A 84 -0.55 -3.08 -14.26
CA TYR A 84 0.68 -2.35 -14.53
C TYR A 84 1.67 -3.24 -15.28
N LYS A 85 2.53 -2.64 -16.12
CA LYS A 85 3.68 -3.31 -16.69
C LYS A 85 4.79 -3.43 -15.65
N LEU A 86 5.72 -4.36 -15.85
CA LEU A 86 6.85 -4.55 -14.94
C LEU A 86 7.62 -3.25 -14.69
N GLY A 87 7.88 -2.45 -15.72
CA GLY A 87 8.57 -1.17 -15.58
C GLY A 87 7.80 -0.15 -14.72
N GLU A 88 6.45 -0.14 -14.80
CA GLU A 88 5.62 0.71 -13.94
C GLU A 88 5.67 0.26 -12.48
N GLU A 89 5.55 -1.06 -12.23
CA GLU A 89 5.67 -1.63 -10.88
C GLU A 89 7.05 -1.35 -10.27
N LEU A 90 8.12 -1.50 -11.05
CA LEU A 90 9.48 -1.18 -10.59
C LEU A 90 9.64 0.32 -10.28
N MET A 91 9.19 1.22 -11.15
CA MET A 91 9.22 2.66 -10.88
C MET A 91 8.46 3.03 -9.61
N ASN A 92 7.26 2.46 -9.44
CA ASN A 92 6.42 2.72 -8.28
C ASN A 92 7.10 2.21 -6.99
N SER A 93 7.64 1.00 -7.01
CA SER A 93 8.31 0.39 -5.86
C SER A 93 9.61 1.15 -5.50
N ILE A 94 10.44 1.48 -6.49
CA ILE A 94 11.72 2.17 -6.26
C ILE A 94 11.48 3.58 -5.73
N SER A 95 10.57 4.36 -6.35
CA SER A 95 10.29 5.74 -5.91
C SER A 95 9.81 5.78 -4.45
N HIS A 96 8.92 4.87 -4.07
CA HIS A 96 8.45 4.80 -2.68
C HIS A 96 9.47 4.14 -1.74
N GLY A 97 10.31 3.24 -2.22
CA GLY A 97 11.48 2.74 -1.48
C GLY A 97 12.45 3.86 -1.08
N ILE A 98 12.72 4.81 -2.00
CA ILE A 98 13.47 6.04 -1.70
C ILE A 98 12.73 6.86 -0.63
N GLY A 99 11.40 6.98 -0.74
CA GLY A 99 10.57 7.64 0.26
C GLY A 99 10.69 7.06 1.67
N VAL A 100 10.81 5.72 1.80
CA VAL A 100 11.07 5.06 3.09
C VAL A 100 12.40 5.52 3.68
N LEU A 101 13.48 5.48 2.89
CA LEU A 101 14.82 5.87 3.35
C LEU A 101 14.86 7.33 3.79
N LEU A 102 14.26 8.23 3.01
CA LEU A 102 14.15 9.65 3.35
C LEU A 102 13.31 9.87 4.61
N SER A 103 12.23 9.11 4.80
CA SER A 103 11.38 9.22 5.99
C SER A 103 12.09 8.72 7.25
N ILE A 104 12.90 7.66 7.15
CA ILE A 104 13.73 7.17 8.27
C ILE A 104 14.81 8.21 8.63
N ALA A 105 15.51 8.75 7.64
CA ALA A 105 16.49 9.82 7.88
C ALA A 105 15.81 11.05 8.49
N GLY A 106 14.66 11.45 7.97
CA GLY A 106 13.86 12.54 8.49
C GLY A 106 13.38 12.32 9.92
N LEU A 107 13.02 11.09 10.27
CA LEU A 107 12.66 10.71 11.65
C LEU A 107 13.83 10.93 12.62
N VAL A 108 15.00 10.41 12.27
CA VAL A 108 16.20 10.55 13.11
C VAL A 108 16.56 12.03 13.31
N LEU A 109 16.64 12.80 12.23
CA LEU A 109 16.94 14.24 12.30
C LEU A 109 15.85 15.00 13.07
N GLY A 110 14.59 14.67 12.88
CA GLY A 110 13.47 15.30 13.58
C GLY A 110 13.48 15.02 15.09
N ILE A 111 13.82 13.80 15.52
CA ILE A 111 13.97 13.45 16.94
C ILE A 111 15.09 14.26 17.57
N ILE A 112 16.25 14.38 16.90
CA ILE A 112 17.38 15.16 17.39
C ILE A 112 17.02 16.64 17.55
N LYS A 113 16.20 17.18 16.66
CA LYS A 113 15.80 18.59 16.67
C LYS A 113 14.66 18.90 17.64
N ALA A 114 13.83 17.92 17.98
CA ALA A 114 12.71 18.12 18.90
C ALA A 114 13.18 18.59 20.28
N ASN A 115 12.68 19.73 20.76
CA ASN A 115 13.14 20.42 21.97
C ASN A 115 12.20 20.24 23.17
N ASN A 116 11.03 19.62 22.96
CA ASN A 116 10.06 19.34 24.03
C ASN A 116 9.17 18.13 23.67
N GLY A 117 8.39 17.63 24.62
CA GLY A 117 7.55 16.45 24.44
C GLY A 117 6.49 16.60 23.35
N LEU A 118 5.91 17.79 23.14
CA LEU A 118 4.92 18.03 22.10
C LEU A 118 5.55 18.02 20.71
N SER A 119 6.71 18.63 20.53
CA SER A 119 7.45 18.60 19.27
C SER A 119 7.92 17.20 18.92
N LEU A 120 8.40 16.44 19.93
CA LEU A 120 8.76 15.02 19.74
C LEU A 120 7.54 14.18 19.33
N PHE A 121 6.41 14.32 20.04
CA PHE A 121 5.17 13.64 19.67
C PHE A 121 4.75 13.95 18.22
N ALA A 122 4.75 15.24 17.86
CA ALA A 122 4.29 15.70 16.54
C ALA A 122 5.18 15.16 15.41
N ILE A 123 6.51 15.19 15.56
CA ILE A 123 7.42 14.67 14.53
C ILE A 123 7.39 13.15 14.44
N LEU A 124 7.22 12.43 15.54
CA LEU A 124 7.03 10.98 15.53
C LEU A 124 5.81 10.59 14.74
N ILE A 125 4.65 11.22 15.01
CA ILE A 125 3.41 10.96 14.29
C ILE A 125 3.59 11.21 12.79
N TYR A 126 4.18 12.35 12.39
CA TYR A 126 4.40 12.67 10.98
C TYR A 126 5.33 11.68 10.29
N MET A 127 6.50 11.40 10.85
CA MET A 127 7.49 10.55 10.19
C MET A 127 7.08 9.08 10.17
N ILE A 128 6.45 8.57 11.23
CA ILE A 128 5.88 7.21 11.25
C ILE A 128 4.78 7.09 10.20
N SER A 129 3.90 8.09 10.05
CA SER A 129 2.88 8.12 9.01
C SER A 129 3.50 8.06 7.60
N SER A 130 4.59 8.79 7.37
CA SER A 130 5.34 8.78 6.11
C SER A 130 5.98 7.42 5.84
N ILE A 131 6.62 6.81 6.84
CA ILE A 131 7.21 5.47 6.72
C ILE A 131 6.12 4.44 6.39
N ILE A 132 4.98 4.49 7.06
CA ILE A 132 3.86 3.56 6.80
C ILE A 132 3.41 3.67 5.34
N LEU A 133 3.13 4.89 4.86
CA LEU A 133 2.69 5.08 3.47
C LEU A 133 3.72 4.54 2.48
N TYR A 134 4.96 5.01 2.56
CA TYR A 134 5.98 4.66 1.60
C TYR A 134 6.34 3.18 1.63
N LEU A 135 6.42 2.57 2.82
CA LEU A 135 6.71 1.14 2.97
C LEU A 135 5.58 0.28 2.42
N VAL A 136 4.34 0.57 2.79
CA VAL A 136 3.16 -0.19 2.33
C VAL A 136 3.03 -0.10 0.81
N SER A 137 3.22 1.07 0.23
CA SER A 137 3.15 1.28 -1.21
C SER A 137 4.31 0.59 -1.95
N CYS A 138 5.54 0.68 -1.43
CA CYS A 138 6.68 -0.06 -1.97
C CYS A 138 6.40 -1.57 -2.00
N LEU A 139 5.91 -2.13 -0.89
CA LEU A 139 5.56 -3.55 -0.80
C LEU A 139 4.41 -3.91 -1.75
N TYR A 140 3.34 -3.09 -1.82
CA TYR A 140 2.23 -3.30 -2.74
C TYR A 140 2.72 -3.46 -4.18
N HIS A 141 3.61 -2.58 -4.63
CA HIS A 141 4.13 -2.61 -6.01
C HIS A 141 5.17 -3.72 -6.24
N SER A 142 5.87 -4.19 -5.20
CA SER A 142 6.83 -5.31 -5.28
C SER A 142 6.17 -6.67 -5.33
N LEU A 143 4.94 -6.82 -4.82
CA LEU A 143 4.26 -8.11 -4.74
C LEU A 143 3.76 -8.58 -6.12
N LYS A 144 3.85 -9.89 -6.36
CA LYS A 144 3.16 -10.56 -7.48
C LYS A 144 1.64 -10.44 -7.32
N ARG A 145 0.90 -10.59 -8.43
CA ARG A 145 -0.58 -10.52 -8.44
C ARG A 145 -1.20 -11.71 -7.70
N ASN A 146 -1.45 -11.52 -6.41
CA ASN A 146 -2.03 -12.52 -5.51
C ASN A 146 -2.93 -11.82 -4.47
N ASN A 147 -3.44 -12.56 -3.49
CA ASN A 147 -4.28 -12.01 -2.44
C ASN A 147 -3.54 -11.04 -1.52
N ALA A 148 -2.25 -11.28 -1.24
CA ALA A 148 -1.46 -10.35 -0.46
C ALA A 148 -1.42 -8.97 -1.16
N LYS A 149 -1.18 -8.92 -2.47
CA LYS A 149 -1.22 -7.67 -3.24
C LYS A 149 -2.58 -6.97 -3.17
N ARG A 150 -3.71 -7.72 -3.08
CA ARG A 150 -5.04 -7.12 -2.90
C ARG A 150 -5.19 -6.48 -1.53
N ILE A 151 -4.73 -7.15 -0.48
CA ILE A 151 -4.76 -6.62 0.89
C ILE A 151 -3.86 -5.38 0.97
N PHE A 152 -2.63 -5.47 0.46
CA PHE A 152 -1.71 -4.33 0.45
C PHE A 152 -2.25 -3.14 -0.33
N ARG A 153 -3.06 -3.35 -1.39
CA ARG A 153 -3.75 -2.27 -2.08
C ARG A 153 -4.72 -1.51 -1.17
N ILE A 154 -5.47 -2.22 -0.32
CA ILE A 154 -6.36 -1.56 0.64
C ILE A 154 -5.54 -0.73 1.62
N ILE A 155 -4.50 -1.33 2.19
CA ILE A 155 -3.64 -0.66 3.19
C ILE A 155 -2.93 0.54 2.56
N ASP A 156 -2.44 0.44 1.32
CA ASP A 156 -1.83 1.51 0.56
C ASP A 156 -2.78 2.72 0.41
N HIS A 157 -4.02 2.50 0.00
CA HIS A 157 -5.03 3.56 -0.07
C HIS A 157 -5.43 4.12 1.30
N CYS A 158 -5.45 3.32 2.35
CA CYS A 158 -5.72 3.76 3.71
C CYS A 158 -4.58 4.61 4.27
N SER A 159 -3.33 4.26 3.95
CA SER A 159 -2.15 4.97 4.44
C SER A 159 -2.03 6.41 3.94
N ILE A 160 -2.69 6.76 2.83
CA ILE A 160 -2.77 8.16 2.35
C ILE A 160 -3.47 9.04 3.39
N PHE A 161 -4.56 8.57 4.00
CA PHE A 161 -5.25 9.31 5.06
C PHE A 161 -4.37 9.48 6.30
N ILE A 162 -3.60 8.44 6.64
CA ILE A 162 -2.65 8.48 7.77
C ILE A 162 -1.56 9.52 7.50
N LEU A 163 -1.03 9.56 6.27
CA LEU A 163 -0.01 10.56 5.90
C LEU A 163 -0.56 11.98 5.96
N ILE A 164 -1.77 12.23 5.43
CA ILE A 164 -2.39 13.56 5.48
C ILE A 164 -2.52 14.01 6.94
N ALA A 165 -3.12 13.21 7.81
CA ALA A 165 -3.29 13.54 9.21
C ALA A 165 -1.95 13.69 9.95
N GLY A 166 -0.99 12.82 9.66
CA GLY A 166 0.37 12.88 10.20
C GLY A 166 1.09 14.17 9.81
N THR A 167 1.00 14.59 8.54
CA THR A 167 1.61 15.82 8.04
C THR A 167 1.03 17.08 8.69
N TYR A 168 -0.27 17.09 8.97
CA TYR A 168 -0.93 18.18 9.68
C TYR A 168 -0.46 18.31 11.13
N THR A 169 -0.20 17.18 11.79
CA THR A 169 0.05 17.12 13.24
C THR A 169 1.09 18.14 13.73
N PRO A 170 2.34 18.21 13.20
CA PRO A 170 3.31 19.20 13.67
C PRO A 170 2.90 20.64 13.35
N ILE A 171 2.30 20.91 12.19
CA ILE A 171 1.93 22.25 11.78
C ILE A 171 0.85 22.81 12.71
N VAL A 172 -0.21 22.04 12.97
CA VAL A 172 -1.35 22.54 13.74
C VAL A 172 -1.08 22.59 15.23
N LEU A 173 -0.35 21.60 15.79
CA LEU A 173 -0.08 21.56 17.22
C LEU A 173 1.04 22.51 17.67
N LEU A 174 1.97 22.85 16.77
CA LEU A 174 3.14 23.67 17.14
C LEU A 174 3.04 25.12 16.66
N LYS A 175 2.18 25.42 15.66
CA LYS A 175 2.07 26.77 15.08
C LYS A 175 0.71 27.41 15.22
N LEU A 176 -0.33 26.66 15.54
CA LEU A 176 -1.64 27.27 15.82
C LEU A 176 -1.83 27.47 17.34
N PRO A 177 -2.51 28.55 17.75
CA PRO A 177 -2.80 28.79 19.17
C PRO A 177 -3.82 27.77 19.71
N ASN A 178 -3.74 27.50 20.99
CA ASN A 178 -4.74 26.70 21.70
C ASN A 178 -6.05 27.47 21.85
N PRO A 179 -7.22 26.83 21.72
CA PRO A 179 -7.42 25.40 21.42
C PRO A 179 -7.53 25.07 19.93
N LEU A 180 -7.34 26.05 19.02
CA LEU A 180 -7.54 25.90 17.57
C LEU A 180 -6.72 24.75 16.98
N GLY A 181 -5.44 24.63 17.35
CA GLY A 181 -4.56 23.56 16.86
C GLY A 181 -5.12 22.17 17.16
N TRP A 182 -5.61 21.94 18.38
CA TRP A 182 -6.20 20.67 18.79
C TRP A 182 -7.55 20.39 18.09
N TRP A 183 -8.36 21.41 17.83
CA TRP A 183 -9.60 21.23 17.06
C TRP A 183 -9.31 20.77 15.63
N ILE A 184 -8.37 21.42 14.94
CA ILE A 184 -8.01 21.03 13.57
C ILE A 184 -7.35 19.64 13.56
N PHE A 185 -6.48 19.34 14.52
CA PHE A 185 -5.93 17.99 14.70
C PHE A 185 -7.05 16.96 14.81
N GLY A 186 -8.03 17.16 15.68
CA GLY A 186 -9.16 16.25 15.86
C GLY A 186 -10.00 16.09 14.59
N ILE A 187 -10.28 17.18 13.87
CA ILE A 187 -11.04 17.15 12.62
C ILE A 187 -10.32 16.33 11.56
N VAL A 188 -9.02 16.58 11.33
CA VAL A 188 -8.25 15.91 10.27
C VAL A 188 -8.08 14.42 10.59
N TRP A 189 -7.82 14.04 11.83
CA TRP A 189 -7.75 12.65 12.24
C TRP A 189 -9.10 11.93 12.14
N SER A 190 -10.21 12.63 12.46
CA SER A 190 -11.57 12.09 12.28
C SER A 190 -11.87 11.82 10.79
N LEU A 191 -11.54 12.77 9.90
CA LEU A 191 -11.65 12.57 8.45
C LEU A 191 -10.79 11.40 7.97
N ALA A 192 -9.60 11.25 8.53
CA ALA A 192 -8.71 10.12 8.20
C ALA A 192 -9.33 8.78 8.61
N VAL A 193 -9.90 8.66 9.80
CA VAL A 193 -10.59 7.45 10.27
C VAL A 193 -11.77 7.12 9.36
N ILE A 194 -12.61 8.11 9.02
CA ILE A 194 -13.75 7.92 8.10
C ILE A 194 -13.26 7.40 6.75
N GLY A 195 -12.22 8.00 6.18
CA GLY A 195 -11.66 7.59 4.88
C GLY A 195 -11.06 6.20 4.91
N ILE A 196 -10.37 5.82 5.98
CA ILE A 196 -9.83 4.47 6.20
C ILE A 196 -10.96 3.44 6.25
N VAL A 197 -12.02 3.71 7.00
CA VAL A 197 -13.20 2.82 7.09
C VAL A 197 -13.83 2.63 5.72
N LEU A 198 -14.07 3.70 4.97
CA LEU A 198 -14.67 3.63 3.62
C LEU A 198 -13.81 2.81 2.66
N ASN A 199 -12.50 3.04 2.63
CA ASN A 199 -11.57 2.28 1.78
C ASN A 199 -11.48 0.80 2.18
N SER A 200 -11.56 0.50 3.48
CA SER A 200 -11.55 -0.87 4.00
C SER A 200 -12.81 -1.65 3.63
N ILE A 201 -13.97 -0.96 3.52
CA ILE A 201 -15.23 -1.58 3.10
C ILE A 201 -15.20 -1.89 1.60
N ASP A 202 -14.92 -0.89 0.74
CA ASP A 202 -14.88 -1.07 -0.72
C ASP A 202 -14.20 0.11 -1.42
N ILE A 203 -12.92 -0.06 -1.79
CA ILE A 203 -12.14 0.96 -2.51
C ILE A 203 -12.80 1.40 -3.81
N LYS A 204 -13.43 0.48 -4.55
CA LYS A 204 -14.00 0.77 -5.86
C LYS A 204 -15.26 1.62 -5.72
N ARG A 205 -16.12 1.26 -4.79
CA ARG A 205 -17.37 1.97 -4.50
C ARG A 205 -17.12 3.38 -3.98
N PHE A 206 -16.17 3.53 -3.06
CA PHE A 206 -15.91 4.80 -2.39
C PHE A 206 -14.77 5.63 -3.02
N LYS A 207 -14.25 5.22 -4.18
CA LYS A 207 -13.12 5.87 -4.85
C LYS A 207 -13.26 7.38 -4.96
N ASN A 208 -14.39 7.87 -5.45
CA ASN A 208 -14.62 9.31 -5.66
C ASN A 208 -14.78 10.06 -4.33
N ILE A 209 -15.43 9.43 -3.35
CA ILE A 209 -15.59 9.99 -2.00
C ILE A 209 -14.21 10.08 -1.31
N SER A 210 -13.41 9.02 -1.38
CA SER A 210 -12.05 9.03 -0.82
C SER A 210 -11.18 10.10 -1.46
N MET A 211 -11.27 10.29 -2.79
CA MET A 211 -10.53 11.35 -3.49
C MET A 211 -10.97 12.75 -3.02
N ALA A 212 -12.27 12.97 -2.85
CA ALA A 212 -12.78 14.22 -2.31
C ALA A 212 -12.31 14.46 -0.86
N LEU A 213 -12.34 13.40 -0.02
CA LEU A 213 -11.85 13.48 1.36
C LEU A 213 -10.34 13.76 1.45
N TYR A 214 -9.51 13.20 0.55
CA TYR A 214 -8.08 13.55 0.50
C TYR A 214 -7.88 15.04 0.25
N LEU A 215 -8.62 15.62 -0.72
CA LEU A 215 -8.52 17.04 -1.05
C LEU A 215 -9.08 17.92 0.08
N ILE A 216 -10.24 17.60 0.62
CA ILE A 216 -10.85 18.33 1.74
C ILE A 216 -9.94 18.33 2.96
N ALA A 217 -9.44 17.15 3.37
CA ALA A 217 -8.52 17.03 4.48
C ALA A 217 -7.20 17.75 4.19
N GLY A 218 -6.65 17.63 2.97
CA GLY A 218 -5.40 18.26 2.57
C GLY A 218 -5.46 19.80 2.53
N TRP A 219 -6.61 20.40 2.27
CA TRP A 219 -6.80 21.85 2.18
C TRP A 219 -7.52 22.47 3.38
N CYS A 220 -7.84 21.70 4.40
CA CYS A 220 -8.59 22.23 5.55
C CYS A 220 -7.81 23.30 6.34
N ILE A 221 -6.48 23.40 6.17
CA ILE A 221 -5.64 24.46 6.75
C ILE A 221 -6.05 25.86 6.30
N ILE A 222 -6.74 26.00 5.18
CA ILE A 222 -7.22 27.30 4.64
C ILE A 222 -8.12 27.99 5.68
N PHE A 223 -8.92 27.26 6.45
CA PHE A 223 -9.79 27.83 7.47
C PHE A 223 -9.03 28.47 8.65
N SER A 224 -7.76 28.10 8.83
CA SER A 224 -6.87 28.68 9.83
C SER A 224 -5.71 29.47 9.23
N PHE A 225 -5.76 29.77 7.93
CA PHE A 225 -4.66 30.41 7.20
C PHE A 225 -4.19 31.71 7.86
N LYS A 226 -5.11 32.59 8.29
CA LYS A 226 -4.78 33.85 8.98
C LYS A 226 -3.98 33.59 10.26
N SER A 227 -4.39 32.60 11.04
CA SER A 227 -3.69 32.23 12.26
C SER A 227 -2.30 31.63 11.97
N LEU A 228 -2.21 30.78 10.95
CA LEU A 228 -0.94 30.21 10.50
C LEU A 228 0.03 31.29 9.99
N TRP A 229 -0.47 32.26 9.21
CA TRP A 229 0.28 33.38 8.70
C TRP A 229 0.94 34.22 9.80
N ASN A 230 0.24 34.41 10.91
CA ASN A 230 0.73 35.19 12.03
C ASN A 230 1.70 34.44 12.95
N ASN A 231 1.71 33.09 12.91
CA ASN A 231 2.45 32.26 13.86
C ASN A 231 3.56 31.41 13.21
N MET A 232 3.68 31.40 11.90
CA MET A 232 4.68 30.64 11.17
C MET A 232 5.44 31.53 10.20
N ASN A 233 6.73 31.24 10.02
CA ASN A 233 7.53 31.94 9.01
C ASN A 233 6.93 31.81 7.61
N HIS A 234 6.87 32.90 6.85
CA HIS A 234 6.21 32.96 5.54
C HIS A 234 6.87 32.03 4.50
N ILE A 235 8.20 31.82 4.57
CA ILE A 235 8.90 30.86 3.71
C ILE A 235 8.42 29.43 4.04
N GLY A 236 8.25 29.12 5.32
CA GLY A 236 7.68 27.84 5.75
C GLY A 236 6.25 27.63 5.22
N ILE A 237 5.42 28.67 5.24
CA ILE A 237 4.06 28.63 4.66
C ILE A 237 4.12 28.42 3.15
N LEU A 238 5.03 29.10 2.45
CA LEU A 238 5.23 28.91 1.00
C LEU A 238 5.61 27.48 0.66
N LEU A 239 6.51 26.86 1.43
CA LEU A 239 6.89 25.45 1.25
C LEU A 239 5.70 24.50 1.48
N VAL A 240 4.88 24.76 2.49
CA VAL A 240 3.63 24.00 2.74
C VAL A 240 2.66 24.12 1.56
N LEU A 241 2.51 25.34 1.00
CA LEU A 241 1.66 25.57 -0.19
C LEU A 241 2.19 24.84 -1.42
N ILE A 242 3.50 24.91 -1.68
CA ILE A 242 4.13 24.18 -2.80
C ILE A 242 3.92 22.67 -2.62
N GLY A 243 4.09 22.13 -1.41
CA GLY A 243 3.80 20.73 -1.08
C GLY A 243 2.34 20.37 -1.35
N GLY A 244 1.39 21.17 -0.89
CA GLY A 244 -0.06 20.99 -1.12
C GLY A 244 -0.45 21.02 -2.59
N ILE A 245 0.15 21.94 -3.38
CA ILE A 245 -0.04 22.01 -4.83
C ILE A 245 0.48 20.74 -5.50
N ASN A 246 1.69 20.26 -5.12
CA ASN A 246 2.25 19.03 -5.68
C ASN A 246 1.36 17.80 -5.37
N TYR A 247 0.82 17.65 -4.15
CA TYR A 247 -0.15 16.60 -3.85
C TYR A 247 -1.42 16.73 -4.70
N THR A 248 -1.92 17.95 -4.91
CA THR A 248 -3.12 18.20 -5.71
C THR A 248 -2.89 17.85 -7.18
N VAL A 249 -1.77 18.29 -7.77
CA VAL A 249 -1.36 17.92 -9.13
C VAL A 249 -1.21 16.41 -9.25
N GLY A 250 -0.56 15.78 -8.27
CA GLY A 250 -0.45 14.32 -8.19
C GLY A 250 -1.81 13.63 -8.19
N ALA A 251 -2.78 14.11 -7.40
CA ALA A 251 -4.13 13.56 -7.35
C ALA A 251 -4.88 13.71 -8.70
N ILE A 252 -4.70 14.81 -9.41
CA ILE A 252 -5.24 15.01 -10.76
C ILE A 252 -4.62 14.00 -11.74
N ILE A 253 -3.30 13.84 -11.70
CA ILE A 253 -2.56 12.88 -12.52
C ILE A 253 -3.04 11.44 -12.23
N TYR A 254 -3.22 11.09 -10.95
CA TYR A 254 -3.80 9.80 -10.55
C TYR A 254 -5.18 9.57 -11.18
N GLY A 255 -6.00 10.60 -11.34
CA GLY A 255 -7.28 10.53 -12.05
C GLY A 255 -7.14 10.08 -13.51
N THR A 256 -6.03 10.41 -14.17
CA THR A 256 -5.76 10.12 -15.60
C THR A 256 -5.04 8.79 -15.84
N GLN A 257 -4.61 8.07 -14.80
CA GLN A 257 -3.77 6.86 -14.90
C GLN A 257 -4.34 5.75 -15.80
N LYS A 258 -5.66 5.69 -15.99
CA LYS A 258 -6.28 4.72 -16.91
C LYS A 258 -6.05 5.05 -18.38
N LYS A 259 -5.78 6.30 -18.71
CA LYS A 259 -5.66 6.79 -20.08
C LYS A 259 -4.22 6.70 -20.61
N TYR A 260 -3.24 6.93 -19.75
CA TYR A 260 -1.83 6.99 -20.14
C TYR A 260 -0.97 6.08 -19.26
N LYS A 261 0.05 5.45 -19.89
CA LYS A 261 1.05 4.64 -19.18
C LYS A 261 1.90 5.51 -18.26
N TYR A 262 2.43 4.93 -17.20
CA TYR A 262 3.31 5.57 -16.22
C TYR A 262 2.69 6.74 -15.41
N MET A 263 1.40 7.10 -15.63
CA MET A 263 0.78 8.18 -14.86
C MET A 263 0.71 7.89 -13.36
N HIS A 264 0.61 6.63 -13.00
CA HIS A 264 0.66 6.23 -11.59
C HIS A 264 2.06 6.44 -11.01
N SER A 265 3.11 6.13 -11.76
CA SER A 265 4.49 6.39 -11.35
C SER A 265 4.80 7.89 -11.24
N VAL A 266 4.28 8.69 -12.16
CA VAL A 266 4.38 10.16 -12.09
C VAL A 266 3.68 10.69 -10.84
N PHE A 267 2.49 10.17 -10.51
CA PHE A 267 1.81 10.49 -9.26
C PHE A 267 2.68 10.21 -8.03
N HIS A 268 3.36 9.05 -7.97
CA HIS A 268 4.27 8.71 -6.87
C HIS A 268 5.43 9.72 -6.73
N ILE A 269 5.98 10.18 -7.85
CA ILE A 269 7.05 11.21 -7.85
C ILE A 269 6.52 12.53 -7.28
N PHE A 270 5.31 12.97 -7.69
CA PHE A 270 4.70 14.17 -7.13
C PHE A 270 4.43 14.06 -5.63
N CYS A 271 4.01 12.88 -5.15
CA CYS A 271 3.84 12.61 -3.72
C CYS A 271 5.17 12.73 -2.96
N LEU A 272 6.25 12.18 -3.52
CA LEU A 272 7.57 12.24 -2.91
C LEU A 272 8.09 13.69 -2.84
N ILE A 273 7.98 14.45 -3.95
CA ILE A 273 8.36 15.87 -4.00
C ILE A 273 7.55 16.66 -2.96
N ALA A 274 6.25 16.46 -2.89
CA ALA A 274 5.39 17.12 -1.91
C ALA A 274 5.85 16.82 -0.47
N SER A 275 6.13 15.55 -0.15
CA SER A 275 6.61 15.17 1.18
C SER A 275 7.95 15.83 1.53
N VAL A 276 8.85 15.99 0.57
CA VAL A 276 10.12 16.70 0.78
C VAL A 276 9.87 18.16 1.14
N PHE A 277 8.98 18.87 0.43
CA PHE A 277 8.63 20.25 0.76
C PHE A 277 8.01 20.38 2.15
N PHE A 278 7.07 19.50 2.50
CA PHE A 278 6.50 19.45 3.84
C PHE A 278 7.54 19.17 4.91
N TYR A 279 8.44 18.21 4.67
CA TYR A 279 9.51 17.90 5.62
C TYR A 279 10.43 19.09 5.85
N ILE A 280 10.89 19.76 4.80
CA ILE A 280 11.75 20.95 4.92
C ILE A 280 11.01 22.06 5.69
N ALA A 281 9.72 22.30 5.37
CA ALA A 281 8.91 23.28 6.07
C ALA A 281 8.81 22.98 7.57
N ILE A 282 8.51 21.73 7.90
CA ILE A 282 8.35 21.27 9.29
C ILE A 282 9.68 21.29 10.01
N TYR A 283 10.73 20.74 9.41
CA TYR A 283 12.04 20.66 10.03
C TYR A 283 12.65 22.02 10.31
N ILE A 284 12.57 22.97 9.37
CA ILE A 284 13.25 24.27 9.51
C ILE A 284 12.38 25.29 10.26
N TYR A 285 11.07 25.32 10.02
CA TYR A 285 10.20 26.42 10.45
C TYR A 285 9.14 26.05 11.46
N VAL A 286 8.93 24.74 11.71
CA VAL A 286 7.93 24.26 12.68
C VAL A 286 8.58 23.71 13.94
N LEU A 287 9.61 22.86 13.82
CA LEU A 287 10.43 22.37 14.93
C LEU A 287 11.46 23.42 15.36
#